data_4a37e2c68f3e5917441327e11006ecc9
#
_entry.id   4a37e2c68f3e5917441327e11006ecc9
#
_cell.length_a   1.000
_cell.length_b   1.000
_cell.length_c   1.000
_cell.angle_alpha   90.00
_cell.angle_beta   90.00
_cell.angle_gamma   90.00
#
_symmetry.space_group_name_H-M   'P 1'
#
loop_
_entity.id
_entity.type
_entity.pdbx_description
1 polymer ?
#
loop_
_entity_poly.entity_id
_entity_poly.type
_entity_poly.pdbx_seq_one_letter_code
_entity_poly.pdbx_strand_id
1 'polypeptide(L)'
;MRLTREKIVRLSHQITDVLVESEEVEFVDDRDTIRQQVVQILTATLKDEEKIELEVRKRITSQKKEILEGSEEWDILHKKYYQDELRRMGIAAAPDDRHRT
;
A
#
# COMPACT_ATOMS: atom_id res chain seq x y z
N MET A 1 5.09 -7.00 0.33
CA MET A 1 4.94 -7.86 1.53
C MET A 1 3.46 -7.94 1.88
N ARG A 2 2.97 -9.16 2.03
CA ARG A 2 1.58 -9.36 2.45
C ARG A 2 1.48 -9.35 3.96
N LEU A 3 0.49 -8.65 4.45
CA LEU A 3 0.17 -8.68 5.86
C LEU A 3 -0.93 -9.71 6.09
N THR A 4 -0.74 -10.57 7.08
CA THR A 4 -1.79 -11.50 7.50
C THR A 4 -2.90 -10.74 8.20
N ARG A 5 -4.09 -11.35 8.28
CA ARG A 5 -5.19 -10.75 9.02
C ARG A 5 -4.82 -10.47 10.48
N GLU A 6 -4.07 -11.37 11.10
CA GLU A 6 -3.60 -11.19 12.48
C GLU A 6 -2.71 -9.96 12.62
N LYS A 7 -1.81 -9.74 11.68
CA LYS A 7 -0.95 -8.56 11.69
C LYS A 7 -1.75 -7.28 11.46
N ILE A 8 -2.74 -7.32 10.58
CA ILE A 8 -3.62 -6.18 10.35
C ILE A 8 -4.37 -5.82 11.62
N VAL A 9 -4.93 -6.82 12.30
CA VAL A 9 -5.65 -6.59 13.56
C VAL A 9 -4.72 -6.01 14.62
N ARG A 10 -3.51 -6.56 14.74
CA ARG A 10 -2.51 -6.04 15.68
C ARG A 10 -2.16 -4.58 15.36
N LEU A 11 -1.90 -4.27 14.09
CA LEU A 11 -1.61 -2.91 13.66
C LEU A 11 -2.78 -1.97 13.97
N SER A 12 -4.02 -2.44 13.78
CA SER A 12 -5.20 -1.63 14.06
C SER A 12 -5.26 -1.22 15.53
N HIS A 13 -4.90 -2.12 16.44
CA HIS A 13 -4.83 -1.80 17.85
C HIS A 13 -3.75 -0.77 18.15
N GLN A 14 -2.57 -0.96 17.57
CA GLN A 14 -1.46 -0.03 17.80
C GLN A 14 -1.76 1.36 17.26
N ILE A 15 -2.32 1.44 16.06
CA ILE A 15 -2.69 2.72 15.45
C ILE A 15 -3.77 3.40 16.28
N THR A 16 -4.78 2.65 16.70
CA THR A 16 -5.86 3.20 17.50
C THR A 16 -5.35 3.72 18.84
N ASP A 17 -4.43 2.99 19.50
CA ASP A 17 -3.83 3.41 20.74
C ASP A 17 -3.08 4.74 20.61
N VAL A 18 -2.33 4.89 19.52
CA VAL A 18 -1.62 6.15 19.24
C VAL A 18 -2.63 7.29 19.08
N LEU A 19 -3.73 7.05 18.39
CA LEU A 19 -4.75 8.08 18.19
C LEU A 19 -5.46 8.44 19.51
N VAL A 20 -5.76 7.45 20.33
CA VAL A 20 -6.38 7.68 21.64
C VAL A 20 -5.49 8.52 22.56
N GLU A 21 -4.19 8.26 22.51
CA GLU A 21 -3.21 9.00 23.33
C GLU A 21 -2.91 10.39 22.81
N SER A 22 -3.27 10.69 21.56
CA SER A 22 -3.02 11.99 20.97
C SER A 22 -4.02 13.03 21.51
N GLU A 23 -3.50 14.14 22.02
CA GLU A 23 -4.32 15.25 22.47
C GLU A 23 -4.97 16.01 21.32
N GLU A 24 -4.46 15.83 20.11
CA GLU A 24 -4.94 16.52 18.91
C GLU A 24 -6.09 15.80 18.23
N VAL A 25 -6.38 14.56 18.66
CA VAL A 25 -7.42 13.73 18.05
C VAL A 25 -8.55 13.52 19.03
N GLU A 26 -9.77 13.79 18.58
CA GLU A 26 -10.98 13.52 19.36
C GLU A 26 -11.84 12.51 18.61
N PHE A 27 -12.24 11.45 19.29
CA PHE A 27 -13.11 10.43 18.71
C PHE A 27 -14.58 10.82 18.87
N VAL A 28 -15.33 10.75 17.77
CA VAL A 28 -16.79 10.89 17.80
C VAL A 28 -17.50 9.55 17.98
N ASP A 29 -16.79 8.45 17.67
CA ASP A 29 -17.28 7.09 17.89
C ASP A 29 -16.43 6.40 18.96
N ASP A 30 -16.88 5.25 19.43
CA ASP A 30 -16.12 4.50 20.41
C ASP A 30 -14.84 3.92 19.80
N ARG A 31 -13.91 3.55 20.69
CA ARG A 31 -12.59 3.04 20.30
C ARG A 31 -12.68 1.82 19.38
N ASP A 32 -13.57 0.88 19.68
CA ASP A 32 -13.65 -0.35 18.90
C ASP A 32 -14.19 -0.11 17.50
N THR A 33 -15.15 0.80 17.34
CA THR A 33 -15.66 1.19 16.03
C THR A 33 -14.57 1.83 15.20
N ILE A 34 -13.76 2.71 15.78
CA ILE A 34 -12.63 3.33 15.10
C ILE A 34 -11.61 2.27 14.69
N ARG A 35 -11.30 1.33 15.59
CA ARG A 35 -10.38 0.25 15.30
C ARG A 35 -10.85 -0.61 14.11
N GLN A 36 -12.14 -0.93 14.07
CA GLN A 36 -12.71 -1.70 12.96
C GLN A 36 -12.60 -0.94 11.63
N GLN A 37 -12.79 0.36 11.65
CA GLN A 37 -12.59 1.20 10.46
C GLN A 37 -11.13 1.17 10.00
N VAL A 38 -10.19 1.18 10.92
CA VAL A 38 -8.77 1.04 10.59
C VAL A 38 -8.51 -0.30 9.90
N VAL A 39 -9.08 -1.39 10.40
CA VAL A 39 -8.97 -2.72 9.78
C VAL A 39 -9.50 -2.68 8.35
N GLN A 40 -10.67 -2.09 8.14
CA GLN A 40 -11.29 -2.01 6.81
C GLN A 40 -10.42 -1.22 5.84
N ILE A 41 -9.88 -0.09 6.26
CA ILE A 41 -9.01 0.75 5.43
C ILE A 41 -7.74 0.01 5.06
N LEU A 42 -7.08 -0.63 6.04
CA LEU A 42 -5.87 -1.40 5.77
C LEU A 42 -6.13 -2.55 4.81
N THR A 43 -7.21 -3.28 5.03
CA THR A 43 -7.56 -4.42 4.17
C THR A 43 -7.85 -3.97 2.74
N ALA A 44 -8.60 -2.90 2.57
CA ALA A 44 -8.90 -2.36 1.24
C ALA A 44 -7.64 -1.87 0.53
N THR A 45 -6.77 -1.18 1.25
CA THR A 45 -5.51 -0.68 0.70
C THR A 45 -4.60 -1.82 0.23
N LEU A 46 -4.51 -2.89 1.01
CA LEU A 46 -3.70 -4.05 0.64
C LEU A 46 -4.27 -4.78 -0.57
N LYS A 47 -5.60 -4.86 -0.69
CA LYS A 47 -6.22 -5.44 -1.88
C LYS A 47 -5.94 -4.62 -3.13
N ASP A 48 -5.98 -3.30 -3.02
CA ASP A 48 -5.64 -2.43 -4.13
C ASP A 48 -4.19 -2.60 -4.54
N GLU A 49 -3.29 -2.74 -3.56
CA GLU A 49 -1.88 -2.99 -3.84
C GLU A 49 -1.66 -4.32 -4.56
N GLU A 50 -2.40 -5.37 -4.18
CA GLU A 50 -2.33 -6.65 -4.88
C GLU A 50 -2.77 -6.52 -6.34
N LYS A 51 -3.83 -5.77 -6.61
CA LYS A 51 -4.28 -5.51 -7.98
C LYS A 51 -3.23 -4.76 -8.79
N ILE A 52 -2.61 -3.75 -8.18
CA ILE A 52 -1.54 -2.98 -8.82
C ILE A 52 -0.38 -3.91 -9.17
N GLU A 53 0.04 -4.74 -8.22
CA GLU A 53 1.14 -5.68 -8.44
C GLU A 53 0.86 -6.64 -9.58
N LEU A 54 -0.35 -7.20 -9.64
CA LEU A 54 -0.75 -8.10 -10.72
C LEU A 54 -0.70 -7.40 -12.08
N GLU A 55 -1.20 -6.18 -12.14
CA GLU A 55 -1.20 -5.41 -13.39
C GLU A 55 0.21 -5.05 -13.85
N VAL A 56 1.08 -4.68 -12.90
CA VAL A 56 2.48 -4.39 -13.19
C VAL A 56 3.18 -5.62 -13.76
N ARG A 57 3.02 -6.77 -13.10
CA ARG A 57 3.62 -8.02 -13.57
C ARG A 57 3.11 -8.39 -14.95
N LYS A 58 1.82 -8.23 -15.19
CA LYS A 58 1.20 -8.50 -16.49
C LYS A 58 1.81 -7.61 -17.58
N ARG A 59 2.02 -6.34 -17.29
CA ARG A 59 2.63 -5.41 -18.24
C ARG A 59 4.08 -5.79 -18.56
N ILE A 60 4.84 -6.23 -17.55
CA ILE A 60 6.22 -6.67 -17.77
C ILE A 60 6.25 -7.93 -18.64
N THR A 61 5.41 -8.91 -18.32
CA THR A 61 5.38 -10.17 -19.04
C THR A 61 4.81 -10.06 -20.45
N SER A 62 4.10 -8.96 -20.75
CA SER A 62 3.57 -8.72 -22.09
C SER A 62 4.64 -8.18 -23.06
N GLN A 63 5.84 -7.89 -22.59
CA GLN A 63 6.93 -7.43 -23.45
C GLN A 63 7.32 -8.55 -24.42
N LYS A 64 7.75 -8.17 -25.62
CA LYS A 64 8.21 -9.13 -26.62
C LYS A 64 9.47 -9.86 -26.17
N LYS A 65 10.31 -9.18 -25.40
CA LYS A 65 11.53 -9.72 -24.85
C LYS A 65 11.23 -10.37 -23.51
N GLU A 66 11.81 -11.53 -23.28
CA GLU A 66 11.71 -12.16 -21.98
C GLU A 66 12.52 -11.36 -20.95
N ILE A 67 11.89 -11.01 -19.85
CA ILE A 67 12.53 -10.24 -18.77
C ILE A 67 12.47 -11.10 -17.52
N LEU A 68 13.62 -11.46 -17.00
CA LEU A 68 13.71 -12.34 -15.84
C LEU A 68 13.41 -11.58 -14.56
N GLU A 69 12.55 -12.17 -13.74
CA GLU A 69 12.24 -11.63 -12.42
C GLU A 69 13.52 -11.53 -11.59
N GLY A 70 13.69 -10.40 -10.91
CA GLY A 70 14.89 -10.13 -10.11
C GLY A 70 16.04 -9.54 -10.89
N SER A 71 15.94 -9.43 -12.22
CA SER A 71 16.97 -8.75 -13.01
C SER A 71 16.86 -7.24 -12.84
N GLU A 72 17.95 -6.55 -13.19
CA GLU A 72 17.94 -5.08 -13.14
C GLU A 72 16.87 -4.50 -14.06
N GLU A 73 16.71 -5.07 -15.25
CA GLU A 73 15.68 -4.65 -16.20
C GLU A 73 14.28 -4.82 -15.61
N TRP A 74 14.03 -5.94 -14.93
CA TRP A 74 12.76 -6.18 -14.22
C TRP A 74 12.51 -5.09 -13.18
N ASP A 75 13.51 -4.80 -12.36
CA ASP A 75 13.37 -3.83 -11.27
C ASP A 75 13.04 -2.44 -11.80
N ILE A 76 13.69 -2.03 -12.88
CA ILE A 76 13.44 -0.73 -13.51
C ILE A 76 12.03 -0.66 -14.07
N LEU A 77 11.59 -1.69 -14.79
CA LEU A 77 10.26 -1.74 -15.37
C LEU A 77 9.17 -1.85 -14.29
N HIS A 78 9.43 -2.65 -13.27
CA HIS A 78 8.50 -2.78 -12.16
C HIS A 78 8.25 -1.43 -11.50
N LYS A 79 9.30 -0.72 -11.19
CA LYS A 79 9.18 0.61 -10.58
C LYS A 79 8.41 1.58 -11.47
N LYS A 80 8.73 1.60 -12.75
CA LYS A 80 8.08 2.49 -13.72
C LYS A 80 6.58 2.17 -13.83
N TYR A 81 6.24 0.91 -14.05
CA TYR A 81 4.85 0.51 -14.23
C TYR A 81 4.04 0.65 -12.94
N TYR A 82 4.68 0.42 -11.79
CA TYR A 82 4.04 0.61 -10.50
C TYR A 82 3.64 2.08 -10.30
N GLN A 83 4.54 3.01 -10.60
CA GLN A 83 4.25 4.43 -10.53
C GLN A 83 3.15 4.84 -11.50
N ASP A 84 3.16 4.28 -12.71
CA ASP A 84 2.12 4.57 -13.71
C ASP A 84 0.74 4.10 -13.22
N GLU A 85 0.68 2.91 -12.60
CA GLU A 85 -0.58 2.39 -12.07
C GLU A 85 -1.10 3.21 -10.90
N LEU A 86 -0.23 3.68 -10.02
CA LEU A 86 -0.64 4.57 -8.94
C LEU A 86 -1.27 5.85 -9.48
N ARG A 87 -0.65 6.44 -10.49
CA ARG A 87 -1.19 7.64 -11.13
C ARG A 87 -2.53 7.38 -11.81
N ARG A 88 -2.64 6.24 -12.52
CA ARG A 88 -3.86 5.86 -13.20
C ARG A 88 -5.03 5.70 -12.22
N MET A 89 -4.75 5.17 -11.04
CA MET A 89 -5.76 4.96 -10.00
C MET A 89 -6.03 6.23 -9.18
N GLY A 90 -5.31 7.31 -9.44
CA GLY A 90 -5.47 8.54 -8.68
C GLY A 90 -4.85 8.50 -7.30
N ILE A 91 -4.00 7.50 -7.04
CA ILE A 91 -3.30 7.40 -5.77
C ILE A 91 -2.04 8.24 -5.85
N ALA A 92 -1.88 9.20 -4.94
CA ALA A 92 -0.66 9.97 -4.87
C ALA A 92 0.48 9.03 -4.50
N ALA A 93 1.46 8.89 -5.39
CA ALA A 93 2.66 8.16 -5.08
C ALA A 93 3.35 8.85 -3.92
N ALA A 94 3.81 8.06 -2.94
CA ALA A 94 4.62 8.63 -1.87
C ALA A 94 5.81 9.33 -2.50
N PRO A 95 6.14 10.55 -2.06
CA PRO A 95 7.29 11.25 -2.61
C PRO A 95 8.53 10.36 -2.47
N ASP A 96 9.26 10.26 -3.55
CA ASP A 96 10.54 9.56 -3.49
C ASP A 96 11.46 10.40 -2.61
N ASP A 97 11.98 9.82 -1.56
CA ASP A 97 12.86 10.53 -0.63
C ASP A 97 14.07 11.15 -1.30
N ARG A 98 14.47 10.59 -2.43
CA ARG A 98 15.56 11.13 -3.21
C ARG A 98 15.28 12.52 -3.79
N HIS A 99 14.03 12.91 -3.87
CA HIS A 99 13.63 14.23 -4.37
C HIS A 99 13.51 15.25 -3.25
N ARG A 100 13.71 14.85 -2.04
CA ARG A 100 13.68 15.73 -0.88
C ARG A 100 15.09 16.13 -0.52
N THR A 101 15.53 17.10 -1.15
CA THR A 101 16.84 17.66 -0.81
C THR A 101 16.69 19.04 -0.24
#